data_5dea6d6e2c2460a3a074813edf21e44f
#
_entry.id   5dea6d6e2c2460a3a074813edf21e44f
#
_cell.length_a   1.000
_cell.length_b   1.000
_cell.length_c   1.000
_cell.angle_alpha   90.00
_cell.angle_beta   90.00
_cell.angle_gamma   90.00
#
_symmetry.space_group_name_H-M   'P 1'
#
loop_
_entity.id
_entity.type
_entity.pdbx_description
1 polymer ?
#
loop_
_entity_poly.entity_id
_entity_poly.type
_entity_poly.pdbx_seq_one_letter_code
_entity_poly.pdbx_strand_id
1 'polypeptide(L)'
;MHSQERQEHHREVLSVPGDAPPGSAEWVRGVLAAAWGGPWAGLPVRPLVSDGAAPLSHTAGLWHVDLPGNGHVLKVQLNPDAARQRRFYPLKERIAAHCRGLGVPVPAAVPAADGATSVWCQGLVCELSPCLDGASVAWFTPAEAQEVVRTGLDLRTALDRLPPGWSEELAPIPLPRLVDEEHWPTALRDAEERLLPLAEEGEGDWHRAAASVLRETVAAGHLPREADVPAVGDPVPRPAVVHSDLHHHHFVLTDDGPGGRPRVQGVLDFDNVHVGDRLLDLAWLAEAAGRIAEPAERRRSLTAFTRTATDRGLLRPGEERLLMPLLVAHSMPVIVDIAKDILERNILSPVWLGYFDLLSPARRGEIHRLLTAPAPSAPAR
;
A
#
# COMPACT_ATOMS: atom_id res chain seq x y z
N MET A 1 -1.07 37.53 -17.54
CA MET A 1 -0.75 36.42 -16.65
C MET A 1 -1.07 36.77 -15.18
N HIS A 2 -2.34 37.02 -14.81
CA HIS A 2 -2.70 37.37 -13.42
C HIS A 2 -4.17 36.95 -13.08
N SER A 3 -4.72 35.96 -13.77
CA SER A 3 -6.15 35.60 -13.58
C SER A 3 -6.38 34.14 -13.20
N GLN A 4 -5.36 33.28 -13.10
CA GLN A 4 -5.51 31.88 -12.70
C GLN A 4 -5.17 31.59 -11.22
N GLU A 5 -4.48 32.50 -10.53
CA GLU A 5 -4.13 32.34 -9.10
C GLU A 5 -5.26 32.64 -8.11
N ARG A 6 -6.45 33.01 -8.56
CA ARG A 6 -7.57 33.39 -7.67
C ARG A 6 -8.69 32.37 -7.57
N GLN A 7 -8.54 31.15 -8.04
CA GLN A 7 -9.57 30.12 -7.92
C GLN A 7 -9.21 28.96 -6.97
N GLU A 8 -8.08 29.02 -6.28
CA GLU A 8 -7.85 28.21 -5.07
C GLU A 8 -8.59 28.81 -3.86
N HIS A 9 -9.83 29.23 -4.07
CA HIS A 9 -10.66 29.71 -2.98
C HIS A 9 -11.06 28.54 -2.09
N HIS A 10 -10.50 28.54 -0.87
CA HIS A 10 -11.15 28.17 0.36
C HIS A 10 -12.47 27.38 0.17
N ARG A 11 -12.38 26.12 -0.23
CA ARG A 11 -13.49 25.22 0.07
C ARG A 11 -13.49 25.07 1.57
N GLU A 12 -14.45 25.73 2.19
CA GLU A 12 -14.71 25.63 3.61
C GLU A 12 -14.67 24.18 4.05
N VAL A 13 -13.96 23.96 5.12
CA VAL A 13 -14.05 22.71 5.87
C VAL A 13 -15.53 22.50 6.15
N LEU A 14 -16.12 21.45 5.55
CA LEU A 14 -17.49 21.09 5.84
C LEU A 14 -17.61 20.90 7.36
N SER A 15 -18.44 21.69 7.98
CA SER A 15 -18.79 21.47 9.37
C SER A 15 -19.91 20.43 9.41
N VAL A 16 -19.65 19.30 10.06
CA VAL A 16 -20.71 18.34 10.35
C VAL A 16 -21.57 18.96 11.48
N PRO A 17 -22.90 19.03 11.31
CA PRO A 17 -23.76 19.47 12.39
C PRO A 17 -23.66 18.51 13.59
N GLY A 18 -23.41 19.05 14.78
CA GLY A 18 -23.36 18.29 16.02
C GLY A 18 -21.94 18.14 16.62
N ASP A 19 -21.90 17.69 17.88
CA ASP A 19 -20.67 17.46 18.65
C ASP A 19 -20.14 16.03 18.51
N ALA A 20 -20.51 15.32 17.43
CA ALA A 20 -20.11 13.92 17.21
C ALA A 20 -18.58 13.85 17.02
N PRO A 21 -17.89 12.96 17.75
CA PRO A 21 -16.44 12.81 17.63
C PRO A 21 -16.06 12.41 16.20
N PRO A 22 -15.01 13.02 15.60
CA PRO A 22 -14.48 12.62 14.30
C PRO A 22 -14.23 11.11 14.22
N GLY A 23 -14.68 10.48 13.12
CA GLY A 23 -14.56 9.03 12.96
C GLY A 23 -15.62 8.19 13.71
N SER A 24 -16.59 8.77 14.37
CA SER A 24 -17.76 8.04 14.87
C SER A 24 -18.79 7.78 13.77
N ALA A 25 -19.65 6.78 13.94
CA ALA A 25 -20.70 6.48 12.95
C ALA A 25 -21.67 7.67 12.73
N GLU A 26 -21.92 8.44 13.77
CA GLU A 26 -22.75 9.66 13.69
C GLU A 26 -22.05 10.74 12.86
N TRP A 27 -20.78 10.98 13.13
CA TRP A 27 -19.95 11.92 12.37
C TRP A 27 -19.87 11.50 10.89
N VAL A 28 -19.64 10.20 10.59
CA VAL A 28 -19.60 9.66 9.23
C VAL A 28 -20.92 9.91 8.47
N ARG A 29 -22.09 9.67 9.12
CA ARG A 29 -23.40 10.01 8.53
C ARG A 29 -23.52 11.51 8.25
N GLY A 30 -23.04 12.34 9.15
CA GLY A 30 -23.01 13.80 8.98
C GLY A 30 -22.17 14.21 7.77
N VAL A 31 -20.98 13.61 7.60
CA VAL A 31 -20.11 13.86 6.43
C VAL A 31 -20.79 13.45 5.14
N LEU A 32 -21.39 12.24 5.09
CA LEU A 32 -22.13 11.77 3.91
C LEU A 32 -23.28 12.69 3.53
N ALA A 33 -24.07 13.14 4.51
CA ALA A 33 -25.17 14.05 4.29
C ALA A 33 -24.70 15.43 3.77
N ALA A 34 -23.62 15.97 4.35
CA ALA A 34 -23.12 17.29 4.03
C ALA A 34 -22.39 17.33 2.67
N ALA A 35 -21.60 16.29 2.37
CA ALA A 35 -20.75 16.27 1.18
C ALA A 35 -21.45 15.66 -0.04
N TRP A 36 -22.12 14.52 0.14
CA TRP A 36 -22.77 13.80 -0.96
C TRP A 36 -24.28 14.05 -1.01
N GLY A 37 -24.89 14.51 0.10
CA GLY A 37 -26.30 14.90 0.15
C GLY A 37 -27.31 13.80 -0.24
N GLY A 38 -28.55 14.20 -0.51
CA GLY A 38 -29.57 13.36 -1.16
C GLY A 38 -29.63 11.91 -0.68
N PRO A 39 -29.35 10.95 -1.59
CA PRO A 39 -29.47 9.53 -1.28
C PRO A 39 -28.51 9.03 -0.18
N TRP A 40 -27.46 9.75 0.15
CA TRP A 40 -26.47 9.38 1.15
C TRP A 40 -26.85 9.76 2.58
N ALA A 41 -27.77 10.72 2.73
CA ALA A 41 -28.24 11.19 4.01
C ALA A 41 -29.05 10.10 4.73
N GLY A 42 -28.66 9.74 5.93
CA GLY A 42 -29.39 8.78 6.74
C GLY A 42 -29.14 7.30 6.42
N LEU A 43 -28.24 6.98 5.47
CA LEU A 43 -27.86 5.59 5.20
C LEU A 43 -27.21 4.92 6.42
N PRO A 44 -27.44 3.61 6.62
CA PRO A 44 -26.72 2.84 7.62
C PRO A 44 -25.21 2.84 7.30
N VAL A 45 -24.40 3.04 8.33
CA VAL A 45 -22.95 2.94 8.24
C VAL A 45 -22.43 2.02 9.32
N ARG A 46 -21.44 1.19 8.99
CA ARG A 46 -20.76 0.30 9.94
C ARG A 46 -19.26 0.30 9.66
N PRO A 47 -18.41 0.21 10.69
CA PRO A 47 -16.97 0.11 10.45
C PRO A 47 -16.65 -1.18 9.69
N LEU A 48 -15.70 -1.08 8.76
CA LEU A 48 -15.07 -2.25 8.15
C LEU A 48 -13.93 -2.71 9.05
N VAL A 49 -14.06 -3.93 9.55
CA VAL A 49 -13.09 -4.56 10.43
C VAL A 49 -12.77 -5.96 9.90
N SER A 50 -11.61 -6.50 10.27
CA SER A 50 -11.27 -7.90 10.01
C SER A 50 -12.14 -8.84 10.85
N ASP A 51 -12.10 -10.14 10.57
CA ASP A 51 -12.83 -11.18 11.30
C ASP A 51 -12.57 -11.17 12.82
N GLY A 52 -11.41 -10.65 13.24
CA GLY A 52 -11.07 -10.43 14.66
C GLY A 52 -11.51 -9.08 15.23
N ALA A 53 -12.39 -8.33 14.54
CA ALA A 53 -12.81 -6.96 14.87
C ALA A 53 -11.66 -5.93 14.92
N ALA A 54 -10.48 -6.26 14.38
CA ALA A 54 -9.39 -5.30 14.26
C ALA A 54 -9.62 -4.35 13.06
N PRO A 55 -9.21 -3.07 13.16
CA PRO A 55 -9.23 -2.14 12.03
C PRO A 55 -8.44 -2.71 10.83
N LEU A 56 -8.94 -2.48 9.62
CA LEU A 56 -8.24 -2.87 8.39
C LEU A 56 -7.09 -1.92 8.02
N SER A 57 -7.04 -0.75 8.63
CA SER A 57 -5.97 0.25 8.45
C SER A 57 -5.60 0.85 9.80
N HIS A 58 -4.34 1.20 9.98
CA HIS A 58 -3.86 1.89 11.18
C HIS A 58 -3.92 3.42 11.05
N THR A 59 -4.09 3.95 9.84
CA THR A 59 -4.11 5.39 9.57
C THR A 59 -5.50 5.92 9.21
N ALA A 60 -6.37 5.04 8.70
CA ALA A 60 -7.69 5.41 8.21
C ALA A 60 -8.81 4.60 8.87
N GLY A 61 -9.93 5.25 9.11
CA GLY A 61 -11.21 4.59 9.36
C GLY A 61 -11.85 4.20 8.04
N LEU A 62 -12.25 2.94 7.91
CA LEU A 62 -12.99 2.44 6.77
C LEU A 62 -14.43 2.13 7.20
N TRP A 63 -15.39 2.64 6.45
CA TRP A 63 -16.80 2.53 6.78
C TRP A 63 -17.58 1.99 5.61
N HIS A 64 -18.27 0.87 5.81
CA HIS A 64 -19.24 0.40 4.85
C HIS A 64 -20.51 1.26 4.92
N VAL A 65 -20.98 1.71 3.76
CA VAL A 65 -22.18 2.53 3.59
C VAL A 65 -23.19 1.69 2.81
N ASP A 66 -24.31 1.36 3.45
CA ASP A 66 -25.34 0.48 2.88
C ASP A 66 -26.27 1.26 1.94
N LEU A 67 -25.89 1.39 0.66
CA LEU A 67 -26.78 1.89 -0.37
C LEU A 67 -27.51 0.70 -1.03
N PRO A 68 -28.86 0.77 -1.25
CA PRO A 68 -29.59 -0.31 -1.93
C PRO A 68 -28.99 -0.66 -3.30
N GLY A 69 -28.62 -1.92 -3.48
CA GLY A 69 -28.07 -2.47 -4.71
C GLY A 69 -26.54 -2.52 -4.78
N ASN A 70 -25.82 -1.57 -4.22
CA ASN A 70 -24.36 -1.58 -4.21
C ASN A 70 -23.83 -0.91 -2.93
N GLY A 71 -23.09 -1.65 -2.10
CA GLY A 71 -22.36 -1.08 -0.98
C GLY A 71 -21.29 -0.10 -1.42
N HIS A 72 -20.94 0.83 -0.53
CA HIS A 72 -19.83 1.76 -0.74
C HIS A 72 -18.92 1.76 0.47
N VAL A 73 -17.70 2.24 0.30
CA VAL A 73 -16.72 2.41 1.37
C VAL A 73 -16.36 3.88 1.48
N LEU A 74 -16.60 4.46 2.65
CA LEU A 74 -16.04 5.76 3.01
C LEU A 74 -14.71 5.52 3.73
N LYS A 75 -13.63 5.99 3.15
CA LYS A 75 -12.30 6.09 3.77
C LYS A 75 -12.17 7.45 4.42
N VAL A 76 -11.84 7.48 5.71
CA VAL A 76 -11.55 8.70 6.47
C VAL A 76 -10.13 8.62 6.97
N GLN A 77 -9.27 9.53 6.55
CA GLN A 77 -7.90 9.60 7.04
C GLN A 77 -7.90 10.17 8.46
N LEU A 78 -7.89 9.29 9.45
CA LEU A 78 -7.99 9.66 10.88
C LEU A 78 -6.68 10.18 11.46
N ASN A 79 -5.54 9.76 10.90
CA ASN A 79 -4.25 10.30 11.27
C ASN A 79 -3.92 11.51 10.37
N PRO A 80 -3.88 12.75 10.90
CA PRO A 80 -3.55 13.94 10.10
C PRO A 80 -2.16 13.88 9.46
N ASP A 81 -1.20 13.20 10.11
CA ASP A 81 0.17 13.06 9.61
C ASP A 81 0.25 12.10 8.42
N ALA A 82 -0.75 11.23 8.25
CA ALA A 82 -0.90 10.38 7.09
C ALA A 82 -1.61 11.07 5.91
N ALA A 83 -2.23 12.23 6.14
CA ALA A 83 -2.89 12.98 5.06
C ALA A 83 -1.87 13.68 4.18
N ARG A 84 -2.08 13.58 2.86
CA ARG A 84 -1.29 14.31 1.85
C ARG A 84 -1.78 15.75 1.71
N GLN A 85 -0.98 16.60 1.08
CA GLN A 85 -1.40 17.95 0.72
C GLN A 85 -2.66 17.93 -0.15
N ARG A 86 -3.55 18.92 0.00
CA ARG A 86 -4.85 18.97 -0.75
C ARG A 86 -4.71 18.80 -2.25
N ARG A 87 -3.67 19.38 -2.87
CA ARG A 87 -3.39 19.27 -4.31
C ARG A 87 -3.08 17.85 -4.78
N PHE A 88 -2.71 16.93 -3.87
CA PHE A 88 -2.45 15.54 -4.19
C PHE A 88 -3.71 14.79 -4.65
N TYR A 89 -4.82 14.97 -3.96
CA TYR A 89 -6.03 14.15 -4.16
C TYR A 89 -6.64 14.26 -5.57
N PRO A 90 -6.79 15.46 -6.17
CA PRO A 90 -7.21 15.56 -7.56
C PRO A 90 -6.22 14.91 -8.54
N LEU A 91 -4.92 15.02 -8.28
CA LEU A 91 -3.89 14.40 -9.12
C LEU A 91 -3.93 12.87 -8.97
N LYS A 92 -4.06 12.36 -7.75
CA LYS A 92 -4.25 10.93 -7.46
C LYS A 92 -5.43 10.36 -8.27
N GLU A 93 -6.59 11.02 -8.24
CA GLU A 93 -7.76 10.57 -9.00
C GLU A 93 -7.55 10.62 -10.51
N ARG A 94 -6.84 11.62 -11.04
CA ARG A 94 -6.44 11.67 -12.45
C ARG A 94 -5.56 10.48 -12.82
N ILE A 95 -4.59 10.13 -11.97
CA ILE A 95 -3.71 8.97 -12.16
C ILE A 95 -4.53 7.68 -12.13
N ALA A 96 -5.40 7.50 -11.13
CA ALA A 96 -6.29 6.36 -11.02
C ALA A 96 -7.22 6.23 -12.23
N ALA A 97 -7.81 7.34 -12.69
CA ALA A 97 -8.66 7.39 -13.87
C ALA A 97 -7.91 7.02 -15.15
N HIS A 98 -6.64 7.46 -15.29
CA HIS A 98 -5.79 7.05 -16.42
C HIS A 98 -5.55 5.53 -16.42
N CYS A 99 -5.22 4.95 -15.27
CA CYS A 99 -5.03 3.50 -15.12
C CYS A 99 -6.32 2.73 -15.48
N ARG A 100 -7.50 3.20 -15.01
CA ARG A 100 -8.80 2.65 -15.41
C ARG A 100 -9.03 2.73 -16.91
N GLY A 101 -8.71 3.85 -17.53
CA GLY A 101 -8.82 4.05 -18.97
C GLY A 101 -7.97 3.10 -19.80
N LEU A 102 -6.91 2.54 -19.21
CA LEU A 102 -6.05 1.51 -19.80
C LEU A 102 -6.44 0.08 -19.38
N GLY A 103 -7.58 -0.10 -18.69
CA GLY A 103 -8.13 -1.40 -18.35
C GLY A 103 -7.66 -1.98 -17.01
N VAL A 104 -6.92 -1.22 -16.20
CA VAL A 104 -6.58 -1.63 -14.84
C VAL A 104 -7.81 -1.49 -13.95
N PRO A 105 -8.19 -2.51 -13.16
CA PRO A 105 -9.36 -2.45 -12.29
C PRO A 105 -9.06 -1.59 -11.05
N VAL A 106 -9.20 -0.28 -11.16
CA VAL A 106 -9.09 0.66 -10.05
C VAL A 106 -10.47 1.22 -9.74
N PRO A 107 -10.99 1.15 -8.51
CA PRO A 107 -12.29 1.70 -8.19
C PRO A 107 -12.33 3.21 -8.44
N ALA A 108 -13.44 3.69 -9.02
CA ALA A 108 -13.64 5.12 -9.24
C ALA A 108 -14.15 5.78 -7.96
N ALA A 109 -13.56 6.91 -7.58
CA ALA A 109 -14.12 7.69 -6.50
C ALA A 109 -15.54 8.20 -6.88
N VAL A 110 -16.47 8.17 -5.92
CA VAL A 110 -17.80 8.74 -6.05
C VAL A 110 -17.70 10.25 -5.81
N PRO A 111 -17.99 11.09 -6.82
CA PRO A 111 -17.87 12.52 -6.63
C PRO A 111 -18.91 13.05 -5.63
N ALA A 112 -18.49 13.96 -4.78
CA ALA A 112 -19.37 14.72 -3.90
C ALA A 112 -20.33 15.61 -4.72
N ALA A 113 -21.31 16.23 -4.09
CA ALA A 113 -22.31 17.07 -4.74
C ALA A 113 -21.71 18.24 -5.55
N ASP A 114 -20.54 18.70 -5.19
CA ASP A 114 -19.78 19.75 -5.88
C ASP A 114 -18.81 19.21 -6.96
N GLY A 115 -18.79 17.88 -7.19
CA GLY A 115 -17.93 17.20 -8.13
C GLY A 115 -16.53 16.84 -7.60
N ALA A 116 -16.20 17.15 -6.34
CA ALA A 116 -14.92 16.76 -5.74
C ALA A 116 -14.88 15.26 -5.45
N THR A 117 -13.73 14.62 -5.67
CA THR A 117 -13.51 13.18 -5.38
C THR A 117 -12.95 12.95 -3.98
N SER A 118 -12.52 13.99 -3.30
CA SER A 118 -12.12 14.01 -1.90
C SER A 118 -12.70 15.22 -1.18
N VAL A 119 -13.12 15.02 0.06
CA VAL A 119 -13.79 16.04 0.86
C VAL A 119 -13.01 16.25 2.16
N TRP A 120 -12.84 17.50 2.57
CA TRP A 120 -12.19 17.84 3.84
C TRP A 120 -13.24 18.24 4.86
N CYS A 121 -13.26 17.50 5.98
CA CYS A 121 -14.16 17.75 7.08
C CYS A 121 -13.38 17.78 8.40
N GLN A 122 -13.42 18.90 9.11
CA GLN A 122 -12.71 19.11 10.38
C GLN A 122 -11.21 18.74 10.31
N GLY A 123 -10.55 19.03 9.18
CA GLY A 123 -9.14 18.72 8.97
C GLY A 123 -8.84 17.28 8.49
N LEU A 124 -9.85 16.41 8.44
CA LEU A 124 -9.73 15.04 7.95
C LEU A 124 -10.17 14.95 6.48
N VAL A 125 -9.49 14.14 5.70
CA VAL A 125 -9.87 13.88 4.32
C VAL A 125 -10.74 12.62 4.24
N CYS A 126 -11.83 12.72 3.46
CA CYS A 126 -12.80 11.67 3.24
C CYS A 126 -12.92 11.36 1.75
N GLU A 127 -12.96 10.09 1.40
CA GLU A 127 -13.13 9.61 0.02
C GLU A 127 -14.17 8.48 0.00
N LEU A 128 -15.09 8.55 -0.93
CA LEU A 128 -16.13 7.55 -1.11
C LEU A 128 -15.88 6.75 -2.39
N SER A 129 -15.93 5.42 -2.31
CA SER A 129 -15.75 4.53 -3.45
C SER A 129 -16.74 3.37 -3.40
N PRO A 130 -17.04 2.70 -4.53
CA PRO A 130 -17.81 1.46 -4.51
C PRO A 130 -17.15 0.40 -3.64
N CYS A 131 -17.95 -0.36 -2.87
CA CYS A 131 -17.50 -1.58 -2.24
C CYS A 131 -17.33 -2.65 -3.33
N LEU A 132 -16.17 -3.26 -3.37
CA LEU A 132 -15.89 -4.32 -4.35
C LEU A 132 -16.35 -5.67 -3.79
N ASP A 133 -16.92 -6.49 -4.68
CA ASP A 133 -17.18 -7.88 -4.37
C ASP A 133 -15.87 -8.67 -4.37
N GLY A 134 -15.68 -9.54 -3.38
CA GLY A 134 -14.45 -10.32 -3.23
C GLY A 134 -13.72 -10.05 -1.93
N ALA A 135 -12.50 -10.55 -1.86
CA ALA A 135 -11.66 -10.43 -0.67
C ALA A 135 -10.17 -10.26 -1.03
N SER A 136 -9.41 -9.67 -0.14
CA SER A 136 -7.96 -9.82 -0.14
C SER A 136 -7.59 -11.09 0.63
N VAL A 137 -6.55 -11.80 0.17
CA VAL A 137 -6.12 -13.06 0.77
C VAL A 137 -4.68 -12.96 1.27
N ALA A 138 -4.40 -13.61 2.40
CA ALA A 138 -3.06 -13.58 3.00
C ALA A 138 -2.04 -14.44 2.22
N TRP A 139 -2.49 -15.52 1.61
CA TRP A 139 -1.70 -16.46 0.82
C TRP A 139 -2.43 -16.79 -0.47
N PHE A 140 -1.72 -16.83 -1.56
CA PHE A 140 -2.28 -17.09 -2.88
C PHE A 140 -2.19 -18.56 -3.29
N THR A 141 -3.20 -19.01 -4.01
CA THR A 141 -3.04 -20.13 -4.93
C THR A 141 -2.18 -19.71 -6.12
N PRO A 142 -1.62 -20.64 -6.88
CA PRO A 142 -0.85 -20.29 -8.10
C PRO A 142 -1.63 -19.46 -9.11
N ALA A 143 -2.94 -19.70 -9.24
CA ALA A 143 -3.81 -18.97 -10.17
C ALA A 143 -4.06 -17.53 -9.70
N GLU A 144 -4.32 -17.32 -8.41
CA GLU A 144 -4.47 -15.99 -7.81
C GLU A 144 -3.17 -15.18 -7.92
N ALA A 145 -2.02 -15.78 -7.58
CA ALA A 145 -0.71 -15.13 -7.72
C ALA A 145 -0.45 -14.70 -9.17
N GLN A 146 -0.78 -15.54 -10.15
CA GLN A 146 -0.65 -15.21 -11.57
C GLN A 146 -1.54 -14.02 -11.96
N GLU A 147 -2.76 -13.97 -11.47
CA GLU A 147 -3.71 -12.88 -11.77
C GLU A 147 -3.31 -11.57 -11.10
N VAL A 148 -2.86 -11.60 -9.84
CA VAL A 148 -2.33 -10.44 -9.12
C VAL A 148 -1.10 -9.89 -9.84
N VAL A 149 -0.14 -10.74 -10.19
CA VAL A 149 1.06 -10.34 -10.93
C VAL A 149 0.70 -9.73 -12.28
N ARG A 150 -0.19 -10.37 -13.05
CA ARG A 150 -0.66 -9.85 -14.36
C ARG A 150 -1.23 -8.44 -14.21
N THR A 151 -2.17 -8.28 -13.26
CA THR A 151 -2.84 -6.99 -13.02
C THR A 151 -1.87 -5.92 -12.50
N GLY A 152 -0.95 -6.28 -11.61
CA GLY A 152 0.07 -5.36 -11.12
C GLY A 152 1.05 -4.92 -12.22
N LEU A 153 1.45 -5.82 -13.13
CA LEU A 153 2.26 -5.47 -14.29
C LEU A 153 1.49 -4.60 -15.30
N ASP A 154 0.17 -4.80 -15.43
CA ASP A 154 -0.70 -3.92 -16.23
C ASP A 154 -0.75 -2.51 -15.60
N LEU A 155 -0.89 -2.42 -14.27
CA LEU A 155 -0.81 -1.14 -13.55
C LEU A 155 0.56 -0.47 -13.74
N ARG A 156 1.67 -1.21 -13.58
CA ARG A 156 3.01 -0.64 -13.80
C ARG A 156 3.15 -0.07 -15.22
N THR A 157 2.67 -0.81 -16.21
CA THR A 157 2.65 -0.36 -17.62
C THR A 157 1.78 0.91 -17.81
N ALA A 158 0.66 1.00 -17.10
CA ALA A 158 -0.21 2.18 -17.16
C ALA A 158 0.44 3.41 -16.53
N LEU A 159 1.13 3.23 -15.38
CA LEU A 159 1.87 4.30 -14.72
C LEU A 159 3.05 4.81 -15.58
N ASP A 160 3.72 3.93 -16.34
CA ASP A 160 4.79 4.33 -17.27
C ASP A 160 4.28 5.14 -18.49
N ARG A 161 2.96 5.10 -18.75
CA ARG A 161 2.29 5.83 -19.83
C ARG A 161 1.59 7.11 -19.39
N LEU A 162 1.81 7.54 -18.14
CA LEU A 162 1.28 8.80 -17.67
C LEU A 162 1.79 9.98 -18.50
N PRO A 163 0.97 11.02 -18.73
CA PRO A 163 1.42 12.24 -19.38
C PRO A 163 2.64 12.84 -18.64
N PRO A 164 3.70 13.26 -19.35
CA PRO A 164 4.97 13.70 -18.73
C PRO A 164 4.82 14.76 -17.64
N GLY A 165 3.94 15.75 -17.81
CA GLY A 165 3.72 16.81 -16.83
C GLY A 165 3.14 16.34 -15.49
N TRP A 166 2.57 15.12 -15.42
CA TRP A 166 1.98 14.62 -14.16
C TRP A 166 3.04 14.15 -13.17
N SER A 167 4.15 13.60 -13.63
CA SER A 167 5.28 13.29 -12.77
C SER A 167 5.93 14.54 -12.20
N GLU A 168 6.03 15.61 -13.01
CA GLU A 168 6.51 16.91 -12.57
C GLU A 168 5.58 17.59 -11.55
N GLU A 169 4.27 17.44 -11.72
CA GLU A 169 3.25 17.91 -10.77
C GLU A 169 3.31 17.12 -9.44
N LEU A 170 3.57 15.80 -9.50
CA LEU A 170 3.62 14.91 -8.36
C LEU A 170 4.92 15.01 -7.55
N ALA A 171 6.06 15.17 -8.21
CA ALA A 171 7.38 15.14 -7.58
C ALA A 171 7.56 16.09 -6.36
N PRO A 172 7.02 17.33 -6.35
CA PRO A 172 7.15 18.22 -5.20
C PRO A 172 6.13 17.95 -4.08
N ILE A 173 5.30 16.91 -4.18
CA ILE A 173 4.33 16.57 -3.14
C ILE A 173 4.96 15.50 -2.22
N PRO A 174 5.28 15.84 -0.96
CA PRO A 174 5.93 14.91 -0.05
C PRO A 174 5.04 13.71 0.28
N LEU A 175 5.64 12.57 0.56
CA LEU A 175 4.95 11.45 1.20
C LEU A 175 4.50 11.84 2.61
N PRO A 176 3.47 11.18 3.15
CA PRO A 176 3.10 11.37 4.55
C PRO A 176 4.26 10.98 5.45
N ARG A 177 4.43 11.70 6.53
CA ARG A 177 5.37 11.33 7.60
C ARG A 177 4.68 10.34 8.52
N LEU A 178 4.67 9.07 8.13
CA LEU A 178 4.13 7.99 8.96
C LEU A 178 5.20 7.41 9.90
N VAL A 179 6.45 7.67 9.60
CA VAL A 179 7.63 7.21 10.34
C VAL A 179 8.50 8.44 10.55
N ASP A 180 9.05 8.62 11.72
CA ASP A 180 10.12 9.59 11.94
C ASP A 180 11.17 9.39 10.85
N GLU A 181 11.68 10.47 10.25
CA GLU A 181 12.52 10.53 9.04
C GLU A 181 13.73 9.56 9.07
N GLU A 182 13.48 8.30 9.36
CA GLU A 182 14.49 7.26 9.45
C GLU A 182 14.76 6.69 8.07
N HIS A 183 16.03 6.69 7.73
CA HIS A 183 16.55 5.98 6.58
C HIS A 183 16.86 4.54 6.98
N TRP A 184 16.75 3.60 6.06
CA TRP A 184 17.02 2.20 6.35
C TRP A 184 18.36 1.95 7.10
N PRO A 185 19.49 2.68 6.84
CA PRO A 185 20.72 2.47 7.60
C PRO A 185 20.60 2.91 9.06
N THR A 186 19.82 3.96 9.32
CA THR A 186 19.54 4.44 10.69
C THR A 186 18.59 3.50 11.40
N ALA A 187 17.52 3.08 10.73
CA ALA A 187 16.57 2.12 11.26
C ALA A 187 17.24 0.78 11.59
N LEU A 188 18.12 0.27 10.71
CA LEU A 188 18.86 -0.96 10.96
C LEU A 188 19.77 -0.84 12.20
N ARG A 189 20.51 0.25 12.32
CA ARG A 189 21.37 0.49 13.49
C ARG A 189 20.55 0.58 14.77
N ASP A 190 19.42 1.28 14.74
CA ASP A 190 18.52 1.39 15.90
C ASP A 190 17.94 0.02 16.30
N ALA A 191 17.59 -0.81 15.32
CA ALA A 191 17.18 -2.19 15.53
C ALA A 191 18.29 -3.04 16.18
N GLU A 192 19.53 -2.97 15.66
CA GLU A 192 20.68 -3.74 16.13
C GLU A 192 21.14 -3.33 17.55
N GLU A 193 21.33 -2.03 17.77
CA GLU A 193 22.02 -1.51 18.94
C GLU A 193 21.10 -1.26 20.14
N ARG A 194 19.79 -1.02 19.90
CA ARG A 194 18.89 -0.57 20.95
C ARG A 194 17.63 -1.43 21.09
N LEU A 195 16.86 -1.59 20.01
CA LEU A 195 15.51 -2.17 20.13
C LEU A 195 15.54 -3.69 20.31
N LEU A 196 16.46 -4.41 19.64
CA LEU A 196 16.55 -5.86 19.78
C LEU A 196 16.98 -6.26 21.21
N PRO A 197 18.03 -5.67 21.83
CA PRO A 197 18.33 -5.92 23.23
C PRO A 197 17.15 -5.62 24.15
N LEU A 198 16.46 -4.47 23.98
CA LEU A 198 15.30 -4.10 24.78
C LEU A 198 14.15 -5.15 24.66
N ALA A 199 13.91 -5.65 23.45
CA ALA A 199 12.88 -6.66 23.20
C ALA A 199 13.23 -8.02 23.82
N GLU A 200 14.53 -8.37 23.87
CA GLU A 200 15.02 -9.64 24.46
C GLU A 200 15.05 -9.61 25.99
N GLU A 201 15.24 -8.46 26.60
CA GLU A 201 15.17 -8.28 28.06
C GLU A 201 13.74 -8.25 28.58
N GLY A 202 12.75 -7.90 27.75
CA GLY A 202 11.36 -7.77 28.13
C GLY A 202 10.61 -9.11 28.14
N GLU A 203 9.50 -9.13 28.88
CA GLU A 203 8.64 -10.30 29.01
C GLU A 203 7.30 -10.12 28.27
N GLY A 204 6.64 -11.23 27.91
CA GLY A 204 5.31 -11.23 27.28
C GLY A 204 5.32 -11.40 25.77
N ASP A 205 4.12 -11.57 25.20
CA ASP A 205 3.93 -11.91 23.77
C ASP A 205 4.38 -10.79 22.84
N TRP A 206 4.14 -9.55 23.23
CA TRP A 206 4.52 -8.40 22.43
C TRP A 206 6.04 -8.21 22.31
N HIS A 207 6.77 -8.40 23.41
CA HIS A 207 8.23 -8.38 23.39
C HIS A 207 8.78 -9.52 22.53
N ARG A 208 8.21 -10.73 22.63
CA ARG A 208 8.59 -11.87 21.78
C ARG A 208 8.33 -11.61 20.30
N ALA A 209 7.17 -11.00 19.96
CA ALA A 209 6.86 -10.66 18.58
C ALA A 209 7.83 -9.59 18.02
N ALA A 210 8.09 -8.53 18.80
CA ALA A 210 9.06 -7.50 18.44
C ALA A 210 10.47 -8.08 18.28
N ALA A 211 10.95 -8.90 19.24
CA ALA A 211 12.25 -9.55 19.15
C ALA A 211 12.38 -10.46 17.92
N SER A 212 11.32 -11.18 17.55
CA SER A 212 11.32 -12.05 16.36
C SER A 212 11.54 -11.23 15.09
N VAL A 213 10.72 -10.20 14.85
CA VAL A 213 10.82 -9.40 13.62
C VAL A 213 12.11 -8.56 13.59
N LEU A 214 12.58 -8.07 14.74
CA LEU A 214 13.85 -7.34 14.81
C LEU A 214 15.06 -8.23 14.49
N ARG A 215 15.09 -9.48 14.96
CA ARG A 215 16.13 -10.45 14.55
C ARG A 215 16.11 -10.69 13.04
N GLU A 216 14.93 -10.88 12.46
CA GLU A 216 14.78 -11.01 11.00
C GLU A 216 15.28 -9.77 10.27
N THR A 217 14.95 -8.57 10.78
CA THR A 217 15.38 -7.28 10.22
C THR A 217 16.90 -7.16 10.23
N VAL A 218 17.52 -7.44 11.36
CA VAL A 218 18.98 -7.42 11.51
C VAL A 218 19.63 -8.44 10.56
N ALA A 219 19.12 -9.68 10.53
CA ALA A 219 19.62 -10.73 9.64
C ALA A 219 19.49 -10.38 8.16
N ALA A 220 18.43 -9.68 7.77
CA ALA A 220 18.21 -9.23 6.38
C ALA A 220 18.95 -7.94 6.03
N GLY A 221 19.53 -7.23 6.99
CA GLY A 221 20.20 -5.94 6.80
C GLY A 221 21.42 -5.98 5.86
N HIS A 222 21.96 -7.15 5.57
CA HIS A 222 23.00 -7.32 4.55
C HIS A 222 22.46 -7.08 3.12
N LEU A 223 21.20 -7.37 2.84
CA LEU A 223 20.61 -7.25 1.49
C LEU A 223 20.68 -5.82 0.92
N PRO A 224 20.17 -4.77 1.62
CA PRO A 224 20.33 -3.40 1.13
C PRO A 224 21.78 -2.96 1.02
N ARG A 225 22.65 -3.38 1.95
CA ARG A 225 24.09 -3.06 1.94
C ARG A 225 24.80 -3.62 0.72
N GLU A 226 24.57 -4.89 0.38
CA GLU A 226 25.19 -5.56 -0.78
C GLU A 226 24.65 -5.05 -2.12
N ALA A 227 23.40 -4.59 -2.14
CA ALA A 227 22.75 -4.06 -3.32
C ALA A 227 23.06 -2.58 -3.59
N ASP A 228 23.73 -1.88 -2.66
CA ASP A 228 23.98 -0.44 -2.73
C ASP A 228 22.69 0.36 -2.93
N VAL A 229 21.67 0.05 -2.10
CA VAL A 229 20.38 0.75 -2.13
C VAL A 229 20.56 2.15 -1.59
N PRO A 230 20.18 3.21 -2.35
CA PRO A 230 20.35 4.59 -1.93
C PRO A 230 19.64 4.89 -0.61
N ALA A 231 20.22 5.79 0.18
CA ALA A 231 19.53 6.38 1.31
C ALA A 231 18.46 7.38 0.84
N VAL A 232 17.53 7.75 1.72
CA VAL A 232 16.57 8.82 1.42
C VAL A 232 17.30 10.14 1.17
N GLY A 233 16.94 10.84 0.09
CA GLY A 233 17.61 12.07 -0.32
C GLY A 233 18.64 11.90 -1.44
N ASP A 234 19.10 10.67 -1.68
CA ASP A 234 19.93 10.38 -2.84
C ASP A 234 19.09 10.41 -4.14
N PRO A 235 19.71 10.71 -5.29
CA PRO A 235 19.02 10.65 -6.57
C PRO A 235 18.41 9.28 -6.82
N VAL A 236 17.13 9.25 -7.17
CA VAL A 236 16.41 8.00 -7.50
C VAL A 236 16.99 7.42 -8.80
N PRO A 237 17.61 6.22 -8.79
CA PRO A 237 18.34 5.70 -9.95
C PRO A 237 17.43 5.44 -11.17
N ARG A 238 16.16 5.15 -10.93
CA ARG A 238 15.16 4.78 -11.95
C ARG A 238 13.84 5.50 -11.67
N PRO A 239 13.82 6.85 -11.75
CA PRO A 239 12.65 7.62 -11.36
C PRO A 239 11.45 7.32 -12.25
N ALA A 240 10.32 7.03 -11.62
CA ALA A 240 9.04 6.82 -12.25
C ALA A 240 7.92 7.17 -11.27
N VAL A 241 6.70 7.36 -11.77
CA VAL A 241 5.54 7.36 -10.88
C VAL A 241 5.31 5.92 -10.42
N VAL A 242 5.31 5.69 -9.12
CA VAL A 242 5.12 4.39 -8.49
C VAL A 242 3.91 4.41 -7.58
N HIS A 243 3.24 3.26 -7.48
CA HIS A 243 2.20 3.03 -6.47
C HIS A 243 2.82 2.89 -5.08
N SER A 244 3.97 2.22 -5.03
CA SER A 244 4.84 1.96 -3.87
C SER A 244 4.30 1.07 -2.76
N ASP A 245 3.03 0.67 -2.83
CA ASP A 245 2.35 -0.10 -1.78
C ASP A 245 1.47 -1.23 -2.38
N LEU A 246 2.01 -1.97 -3.36
CA LEU A 246 1.31 -3.05 -4.06
C LEU A 246 1.35 -4.38 -3.30
N HIS A 247 1.09 -4.32 -2.00
CA HIS A 247 1.02 -5.55 -1.21
C HIS A 247 -0.33 -6.29 -1.42
N HIS A 248 -0.38 -7.55 -1.02
CA HIS A 248 -1.49 -8.46 -1.29
C HIS A 248 -2.86 -7.99 -0.78
N HIS A 249 -2.93 -7.20 0.30
CA HIS A 249 -4.19 -6.65 0.79
C HIS A 249 -4.80 -5.58 -0.11
N HIS A 250 -4.02 -5.00 -1.03
CA HIS A 250 -4.51 -4.01 -1.98
C HIS A 250 -5.05 -4.62 -3.29
N PHE A 251 -5.10 -5.96 -3.38
CA PHE A 251 -5.75 -6.67 -4.47
C PHE A 251 -7.02 -7.36 -3.97
N VAL A 252 -8.18 -6.95 -4.48
CA VAL A 252 -9.46 -7.60 -4.20
C VAL A 252 -9.71 -8.67 -5.26
N LEU A 253 -9.80 -9.92 -4.84
CA LEU A 253 -9.97 -11.09 -5.70
C LEU A 253 -11.39 -11.65 -5.61
N THR A 254 -11.87 -12.19 -6.71
CA THR A 254 -13.10 -12.97 -6.82
C THR A 254 -12.88 -14.19 -7.71
N ASP A 255 -13.73 -15.21 -7.57
CA ASP A 255 -13.72 -16.44 -8.37
C ASP A 255 -14.68 -16.39 -9.57
N ASP A 256 -15.26 -15.23 -9.89
CA ASP A 256 -16.25 -15.06 -10.96
C ASP A 256 -15.64 -14.76 -12.34
N GLY A 257 -14.34 -14.90 -12.51
CA GLY A 257 -13.65 -14.79 -13.79
C GLY A 257 -14.10 -15.86 -14.81
N PRO A 258 -13.81 -15.66 -16.10
CA PRO A 258 -14.18 -16.62 -17.14
C PRO A 258 -13.69 -18.04 -16.84
N GLY A 259 -14.62 -19.02 -16.76
CA GLY A 259 -14.32 -20.41 -16.42
C GLY A 259 -14.03 -20.67 -14.94
N GLY A 260 -14.51 -19.81 -14.03
CA GLY A 260 -14.30 -19.95 -12.58
C GLY A 260 -12.83 -19.68 -12.18
N ARG A 261 -12.14 -18.84 -12.93
CA ARG A 261 -10.76 -18.44 -12.60
C ARG A 261 -10.75 -17.21 -11.69
N PRO A 262 -9.76 -17.09 -10.78
CA PRO A 262 -9.63 -15.90 -9.99
C PRO A 262 -9.43 -14.65 -10.89
N ARG A 263 -10.02 -13.55 -10.46
CA ARG A 263 -9.95 -12.25 -11.12
C ARG A 263 -9.72 -11.16 -10.09
N VAL A 264 -8.84 -10.21 -10.38
CA VAL A 264 -8.71 -9.00 -9.59
C VAL A 264 -9.85 -8.05 -9.96
N GLN A 265 -10.72 -7.76 -8.99
CA GLN A 265 -11.81 -6.78 -9.07
C GLN A 265 -11.34 -5.35 -8.82
N GLY A 266 -10.28 -5.19 -8.03
CA GLY A 266 -9.73 -3.88 -7.76
C GLY A 266 -8.32 -3.90 -7.21
N VAL A 267 -7.55 -2.87 -7.64
CA VAL A 267 -6.30 -2.45 -7.01
C VAL A 267 -6.61 -1.20 -6.21
N LEU A 268 -6.31 -1.25 -4.92
CA LEU A 268 -6.68 -0.24 -3.92
C LEU A 268 -5.49 0.61 -3.50
N ASP A 269 -5.80 1.70 -2.80
CA ASP A 269 -4.90 2.53 -2.00
C ASP A 269 -3.77 3.23 -2.77
N PHE A 270 -4.16 4.21 -3.57
CA PHE A 270 -3.23 5.09 -4.30
C PHE A 270 -2.66 6.23 -3.44
N ASP A 271 -2.79 6.19 -2.10
CA ASP A 271 -2.36 7.31 -1.24
C ASP A 271 -0.84 7.47 -1.21
N ASN A 272 -0.11 6.38 -1.44
CA ASN A 272 1.35 6.37 -1.47
C ASN A 272 1.96 6.63 -2.86
N VAL A 273 1.13 6.96 -3.87
CA VAL A 273 1.64 7.29 -5.21
C VAL A 273 2.59 8.49 -5.15
N HIS A 274 3.79 8.31 -5.69
CA HIS A 274 4.82 9.34 -5.74
C HIS A 274 5.83 9.08 -6.88
N VAL A 275 6.78 9.99 -7.06
CA VAL A 275 7.93 9.75 -7.94
C VAL A 275 9.01 9.02 -7.15
N GLY A 276 9.23 7.75 -7.48
CA GLY A 276 10.16 6.86 -6.78
C GLY A 276 10.89 5.91 -7.72
N ASP A 277 11.60 4.92 -7.15
CA ASP A 277 12.25 3.88 -7.95
C ASP A 277 11.21 2.93 -8.55
N ARG A 278 11.19 2.81 -9.89
CA ARG A 278 10.25 1.94 -10.60
C ARG A 278 10.30 0.46 -10.17
N LEU A 279 11.43 0.02 -9.64
CA LEU A 279 11.60 -1.35 -9.14
C LEU A 279 10.81 -1.61 -7.85
N LEU A 280 10.36 -0.58 -7.13
CA LEU A 280 9.60 -0.78 -5.88
C LEU A 280 8.26 -1.48 -6.15
N ASP A 281 7.52 -1.08 -7.19
CA ASP A 281 6.29 -1.77 -7.58
C ASP A 281 6.57 -3.22 -8.00
N LEU A 282 7.64 -3.44 -8.77
CA LEU A 282 8.06 -4.79 -9.17
C LEU A 282 8.51 -5.64 -7.98
N ALA A 283 9.10 -5.03 -6.97
CA ALA A 283 9.50 -5.71 -5.74
C ALA A 283 8.27 -6.21 -4.94
N TRP A 284 7.23 -5.39 -4.82
CA TRP A 284 5.97 -5.82 -4.25
C TRP A 284 5.30 -6.94 -5.06
N LEU A 285 5.35 -6.88 -6.39
CA LEU A 285 4.81 -7.95 -7.24
C LEU A 285 5.62 -9.24 -7.16
N ALA A 286 6.94 -9.16 -6.98
CA ALA A 286 7.76 -10.33 -6.68
C ALA A 286 7.41 -10.94 -5.30
N GLU A 287 7.16 -10.10 -4.29
CA GLU A 287 6.68 -10.55 -2.99
C GLU A 287 5.33 -11.27 -3.13
N ALA A 288 4.37 -10.70 -3.88
CA ALA A 288 3.08 -11.33 -4.15
C ALA A 288 3.24 -12.67 -4.91
N ALA A 289 4.10 -12.73 -5.94
CA ALA A 289 4.41 -13.98 -6.65
C ALA A 289 5.03 -15.03 -5.74
N GLY A 290 5.79 -14.60 -4.72
CA GLY A 290 6.40 -15.45 -3.71
C GLY A 290 5.46 -15.87 -2.58
N ARG A 291 4.24 -15.32 -2.51
CA ARG A 291 3.29 -15.56 -1.41
C ARG A 291 2.42 -16.81 -1.62
N ILE A 292 3.06 -17.89 -1.97
CA ILE A 292 2.47 -19.21 -2.16
C ILE A 292 3.07 -20.17 -1.13
N ALA A 293 2.22 -20.91 -0.43
CA ALA A 293 2.65 -21.79 0.66
C ALA A 293 3.55 -22.94 0.17
N GLU A 294 3.20 -23.55 -0.98
CA GLU A 294 3.93 -24.70 -1.54
C GLU A 294 5.26 -24.23 -2.20
N PRO A 295 6.44 -24.69 -1.72
CA PRO A 295 7.74 -24.19 -2.19
C PRO A 295 8.00 -24.38 -3.69
N ALA A 296 7.54 -25.48 -4.28
CA ALA A 296 7.72 -25.75 -5.70
C ALA A 296 6.90 -24.81 -6.57
N GLU A 297 5.64 -24.53 -6.17
CA GLU A 297 4.77 -23.56 -6.83
C GLU A 297 5.28 -22.13 -6.66
N ARG A 298 5.76 -21.77 -5.48
CA ARG A 298 6.41 -20.47 -5.22
C ARG A 298 7.55 -20.22 -6.19
N ARG A 299 8.45 -21.18 -6.38
CA ARG A 299 9.56 -21.08 -7.35
C ARG A 299 9.05 -20.90 -8.79
N ARG A 300 8.03 -21.69 -9.18
CA ARG A 300 7.42 -21.56 -10.53
C ARG A 300 6.80 -20.19 -10.73
N SER A 301 6.08 -19.68 -9.75
CA SER A 301 5.44 -18.35 -9.78
C SER A 301 6.47 -17.23 -9.92
N LEU A 302 7.54 -17.24 -9.12
CA LEU A 302 8.63 -16.27 -9.22
C LEU A 302 9.33 -16.31 -10.57
N THR A 303 9.58 -17.51 -11.12
CA THR A 303 10.15 -17.67 -12.48
C THR A 303 9.21 -17.10 -13.54
N ALA A 304 7.90 -17.33 -13.42
CA ALA A 304 6.90 -16.79 -14.33
C ALA A 304 6.81 -15.28 -14.24
N PHE A 305 6.83 -14.72 -13.03
CA PHE A 305 6.89 -13.28 -12.78
C PHE A 305 8.10 -12.64 -13.48
N THR A 306 9.31 -13.13 -13.19
CA THR A 306 10.56 -12.59 -13.76
C THR A 306 10.53 -12.61 -15.29
N ARG A 307 10.12 -13.75 -15.89
CA ARG A 307 9.98 -13.87 -17.33
C ARG A 307 8.98 -12.86 -17.88
N THR A 308 7.78 -12.79 -17.32
CA THR A 308 6.72 -11.89 -17.83
C THR A 308 7.11 -10.43 -17.69
N ALA A 309 7.73 -10.03 -16.58
CA ALA A 309 8.21 -8.66 -16.37
C ALA A 309 9.33 -8.30 -17.36
N THR A 310 10.24 -9.25 -17.66
CA THR A 310 11.31 -9.08 -18.66
C THR A 310 10.75 -9.01 -20.07
N ASP A 311 9.84 -9.91 -20.45
CA ASP A 311 9.21 -9.93 -21.78
C ASP A 311 8.41 -8.63 -22.06
N ARG A 312 7.88 -7.99 -21.03
CA ARG A 312 7.22 -6.68 -21.11
C ARG A 312 8.20 -5.48 -21.07
N GLY A 313 9.49 -5.72 -20.91
CA GLY A 313 10.51 -4.67 -20.78
C GLY A 313 10.46 -3.89 -19.45
N LEU A 314 9.70 -4.36 -18.48
CA LEU A 314 9.57 -3.74 -17.16
C LEU A 314 10.74 -4.10 -16.23
N LEU A 315 11.34 -5.27 -16.40
CA LEU A 315 12.51 -5.75 -15.65
C LEU A 315 13.66 -6.03 -16.62
N ARG A 316 14.82 -5.45 -16.37
CA ARG A 316 16.03 -5.72 -17.15
C ARG A 316 16.80 -6.89 -16.55
N PRO A 317 17.56 -7.65 -17.36
CA PRO A 317 18.41 -8.71 -16.83
C PRO A 317 19.35 -8.20 -15.73
N GLY A 318 19.36 -8.89 -14.58
CA GLY A 318 20.15 -8.54 -13.41
C GLY A 318 19.48 -7.58 -12.42
N GLU A 319 18.37 -6.93 -12.79
CA GLU A 319 17.61 -6.08 -11.84
C GLU A 319 16.81 -6.93 -10.83
N GLU A 320 16.52 -8.18 -11.11
CA GLU A 320 15.83 -9.09 -10.20
C GLU A 320 16.53 -9.22 -8.83
N ARG A 321 17.86 -9.08 -8.83
CA ARG A 321 18.66 -9.10 -7.59
C ARG A 321 18.45 -7.88 -6.69
N LEU A 322 17.88 -6.79 -7.22
CA LEU A 322 17.65 -5.53 -6.49
C LEU A 322 16.25 -5.47 -5.86
N LEU A 323 15.31 -6.33 -6.28
CA LEU A 323 13.91 -6.23 -5.88
C LEU A 323 13.74 -6.39 -4.36
N MET A 324 14.21 -7.48 -3.80
CA MET A 324 14.05 -7.70 -2.35
C MET A 324 14.92 -6.80 -1.49
N PRO A 325 16.19 -6.52 -1.84
CA PRO A 325 16.98 -5.51 -1.15
C PRO A 325 16.28 -4.14 -1.06
N LEU A 326 15.70 -3.67 -2.16
CA LEU A 326 14.93 -2.43 -2.19
C LEU A 326 13.69 -2.49 -1.29
N LEU A 327 12.95 -3.60 -1.33
CA LEU A 327 11.75 -3.77 -0.52
C LEU A 327 12.06 -3.91 0.97
N VAL A 328 13.17 -4.55 1.33
CA VAL A 328 13.66 -4.61 2.71
C VAL A 328 14.05 -3.22 3.18
N ALA A 329 14.82 -2.47 2.42
CA ALA A 329 15.20 -1.10 2.75
C ALA A 329 13.98 -0.20 2.95
N HIS A 330 13.00 -0.28 2.03
CA HIS A 330 11.78 0.52 2.07
C HIS A 330 10.93 0.26 3.33
N SER A 331 10.85 -0.98 3.79
CA SER A 331 9.99 -1.36 4.92
C SER A 331 10.67 -1.37 6.28
N MET A 332 11.98 -1.32 6.32
CA MET A 332 12.76 -1.37 7.57
C MET A 332 12.39 -0.24 8.55
N PRO A 333 12.27 1.02 8.12
CA PRO A 333 11.81 2.10 9.00
C PRO A 333 10.43 1.85 9.61
N VAL A 334 9.49 1.29 8.83
CA VAL A 334 8.15 0.96 9.32
C VAL A 334 8.18 -0.13 10.39
N ILE A 335 8.97 -1.19 10.18
CA ILE A 335 9.15 -2.27 11.17
C ILE A 335 9.72 -1.71 12.47
N VAL A 336 10.72 -0.85 12.35
CA VAL A 336 11.41 -0.24 13.50
C VAL A 336 10.48 0.71 14.26
N ASP A 337 9.67 1.49 13.58
CA ASP A 337 8.72 2.40 14.22
C ASP A 337 7.60 1.61 14.95
N ILE A 338 7.08 0.53 14.36
CA ILE A 338 6.15 -0.39 15.04
C ILE A 338 6.82 -1.02 16.27
N ALA A 339 8.08 -1.41 16.18
CA ALA A 339 8.79 -1.93 17.34
C ALA A 339 8.95 -0.88 18.46
N LYS A 340 9.18 0.39 18.12
CA LYS A 340 9.18 1.52 19.09
C LYS A 340 7.80 1.71 19.73
N ASP A 341 6.72 1.61 18.94
CA ASP A 341 5.36 1.66 19.46
C ASP A 341 5.15 0.61 20.55
N ILE A 342 5.57 -0.62 20.30
CA ILE A 342 5.43 -1.72 21.26
C ILE A 342 6.35 -1.53 22.48
N LEU A 343 7.63 -1.29 22.25
CA LEU A 343 8.66 -1.39 23.30
C LEU A 343 8.82 -0.11 24.11
N GLU A 344 8.60 1.05 23.52
CA GLU A 344 8.87 2.36 24.17
C GLU A 344 7.59 3.15 24.45
N ARG A 345 6.62 3.11 23.52
CA ARG A 345 5.39 3.89 23.63
C ARG A 345 4.24 3.10 24.27
N ASN A 346 4.42 1.77 24.46
CA ASN A 346 3.42 0.83 24.97
C ASN A 346 2.09 0.86 24.17
N ILE A 347 2.20 1.03 22.85
CA ILE A 347 1.07 0.99 21.92
C ILE A 347 0.93 -0.45 21.41
N LEU A 348 -0.01 -1.20 22.01
CA LEU A 348 -0.21 -2.62 21.75
C LEU A 348 -1.44 -2.83 20.86
N SER A 349 -1.25 -2.73 19.55
CA SER A 349 -2.32 -2.93 18.57
C SER A 349 -2.21 -4.28 17.87
N PRO A 350 -3.27 -5.11 17.81
CA PRO A 350 -3.27 -6.36 17.03
C PRO A 350 -2.91 -6.16 15.55
N VAL A 351 -3.13 -4.98 15.01
CA VAL A 351 -2.75 -4.60 13.63
C VAL A 351 -1.25 -4.76 13.40
N TRP A 352 -0.41 -4.52 14.42
CA TRP A 352 1.04 -4.63 14.33
C TRP A 352 1.52 -6.03 13.98
N LEU A 353 0.84 -7.07 14.47
CA LEU A 353 1.18 -8.46 14.13
C LEU A 353 0.93 -8.75 12.65
N GLY A 354 -0.14 -8.20 12.08
CA GLY A 354 -0.41 -8.27 10.65
C GLY A 354 0.66 -7.56 9.82
N TYR A 355 1.13 -6.41 10.28
CA TYR A 355 2.24 -5.68 9.61
C TYR A 355 3.56 -6.46 9.70
N PHE A 356 3.87 -7.11 10.81
CA PHE A 356 5.07 -7.93 10.91
C PHE A 356 5.04 -9.11 9.95
N ASP A 357 3.88 -9.75 9.73
CA ASP A 357 3.76 -10.75 8.66
C ASP A 357 3.86 -10.12 7.28
N LEU A 358 3.16 -9.02 7.02
CA LEU A 358 3.19 -8.31 5.74
C LEU A 358 4.62 -7.93 5.33
N LEU A 359 5.39 -7.39 6.28
CA LEU A 359 6.73 -6.84 6.04
C LEU A 359 7.86 -7.84 6.28
N SER A 360 7.58 -9.11 6.59
CA SER A 360 8.54 -10.12 7.05
C SER A 360 9.87 -10.12 6.27
N PRO A 361 10.98 -9.71 6.90
CA PRO A 361 12.29 -9.71 6.24
C PRO A 361 12.78 -11.12 5.93
N ALA A 362 12.42 -12.13 6.72
CA ALA A 362 12.79 -13.51 6.48
C ALA A 362 12.18 -14.04 5.18
N ARG A 363 10.89 -13.79 4.93
CA ARG A 363 10.22 -14.17 3.68
C ARG A 363 10.87 -13.47 2.48
N ARG A 364 11.18 -12.20 2.59
CA ARG A 364 11.87 -11.45 1.53
C ARG A 364 13.26 -11.97 1.25
N GLY A 365 14.00 -12.37 2.28
CA GLY A 365 15.29 -13.06 2.15
C GLY A 365 15.17 -14.40 1.41
N GLU A 366 14.11 -15.17 1.67
CA GLU A 366 13.83 -16.41 0.92
C GLU A 366 13.51 -16.12 -0.56
N ILE A 367 12.64 -15.14 -0.83
CA ILE A 367 12.30 -14.74 -2.20
C ILE A 367 13.55 -14.24 -2.94
N HIS A 368 14.40 -13.45 -2.29
CA HIS A 368 15.68 -13.01 -2.87
C HIS A 368 16.54 -14.19 -3.32
N ARG A 369 16.72 -15.18 -2.47
CA ARG A 369 17.47 -16.39 -2.82
C ARG A 369 16.87 -17.15 -4.01
N LEU A 370 15.55 -17.18 -4.13
CA LEU A 370 14.86 -17.84 -5.25
C LEU A 370 15.00 -17.06 -6.56
N LEU A 371 14.97 -15.73 -6.50
CA LEU A 371 15.15 -14.83 -7.66
C LEU A 371 16.59 -14.85 -8.20
N THR A 372 17.58 -15.02 -7.31
CA THR A 372 19.01 -14.98 -7.65
C THR A 372 19.64 -16.35 -7.89
N ALA A 373 18.88 -17.42 -7.58
CA ALA A 373 19.37 -18.80 -7.83
C ALA A 373 19.60 -19.04 -9.32
N PRO A 374 20.71 -19.68 -9.71
CA PRO A 374 20.93 -20.07 -11.10
C PRO A 374 19.78 -20.97 -11.59
N ALA A 375 19.37 -20.75 -12.84
CA ALA A 375 18.37 -21.62 -13.45
C ALA A 375 18.80 -23.09 -13.32
N PRO A 376 17.88 -24.02 -12.95
CA PRO A 376 18.23 -25.44 -12.91
C PRO A 376 18.77 -25.85 -14.29
N SER A 377 19.98 -26.44 -14.28
CA SER A 377 20.59 -26.97 -15.49
C SER A 377 19.60 -27.92 -16.17
N ALA A 378 19.32 -27.69 -17.44
CA ALA A 378 18.47 -28.61 -18.19
C ALA A 378 19.04 -30.04 -18.03
N PRO A 379 18.19 -31.04 -17.75
CA PRO A 379 18.69 -32.42 -17.70
C PRO A 379 19.43 -32.73 -19.03
N ALA A 380 20.65 -33.19 -18.88
CA ALA A 380 21.43 -33.64 -20.03
C ALA A 380 20.57 -34.65 -20.81
N ARG A 381 20.31 -34.34 -22.10
CA ARG A 381 19.54 -35.21 -23.00
C ARG A 381 20.35 -36.45 -23.33
#